data_fec9577a0aea34e15c14444cbec81ff2
#
_entry.id   fec9577a0aea34e15c14444cbec81ff2
#
_cell.length_a   1.000
_cell.length_b   1.000
_cell.length_c   1.000
_cell.angle_alpha   90.00
_cell.angle_beta   90.00
_cell.angle_gamma   90.00
#
_symmetry.space_group_name_H-M   'P 1'
#
loop_
_entity.id
_entity.type
_entity.pdbx_description
1 polymer ?
#
loop_
_entity_poly.entity_id
_entity_poly.type
_entity_poly.pdbx_seq_one_letter_code
_entity_poly.pdbx_strand_id
1 'polypeptide(L)'
;IYFFARKVLLWGADKKFIGKFFTFCLEKGEKVFIYTPTKSHIIGAFTEQNNLPENLLATAPVEGDEIIIEYISPKDCNGELSVGSINHDFVGLRKLPSFDNSLYCQIDVTCENRYSEEKRSGVLIIINGTTYCSGNLINNTAYDGTPYLLTASHCLNFNSLSKSEALAATCVFFFNYQTPHCFPGIRGNMEMS
;
A
#
# COMPACT_ATOMS: atom_id res chain seq x y z
N ILE A 1 -25.88 -2.16 22.57
CA ILE A 1 -24.45 -2.34 22.20
C ILE A 1 -23.88 -0.95 22.07
N TYR A 2 -22.98 -0.56 23.00
CA TYR A 2 -22.30 0.74 22.92
C TYR A 2 -20.97 0.53 22.18
N PHE A 3 -20.79 1.22 21.05
CA PHE A 3 -19.50 1.29 20.36
C PHE A 3 -18.78 2.56 20.83
N PHE A 4 -17.52 2.42 21.12
CA PHE A 4 -16.64 3.56 21.36
C PHE A 4 -15.91 3.89 20.06
N ALA A 5 -16.16 5.05 19.50
CA ALA A 5 -15.47 5.54 18.31
C ALA A 5 -14.51 6.66 18.68
N ARG A 6 -13.24 6.52 18.32
CA ARG A 6 -12.25 7.60 18.40
C ARG A 6 -11.89 8.05 17.00
N LYS A 7 -11.95 9.35 16.77
CA LYS A 7 -11.56 9.97 15.51
C LYS A 7 -10.33 10.83 15.74
N VAL A 8 -9.33 10.65 14.91
CA VAL A 8 -8.15 11.51 14.87
C VAL A 8 -8.16 12.19 13.50
N LEU A 9 -8.16 13.51 13.52
CA LEU A 9 -8.02 14.32 12.32
C LEU A 9 -6.56 14.69 12.16
N LEU A 10 -6.01 14.39 11.00
CA LEU A 10 -4.63 14.73 10.62
C LEU A 10 -4.68 15.68 9.43
N TRP A 11 -3.99 16.80 9.56
CA TRP A 11 -3.96 17.86 8.57
C TRP A 11 -2.53 18.07 8.04
N GLY A 12 -2.40 18.31 6.73
CA GLY A 12 -1.11 18.56 6.09
C GLY A 12 -1.28 19.18 4.70
N ALA A 13 -0.33 19.97 4.29
CA ALA A 13 -0.44 20.89 3.15
C ALA A 13 -0.42 20.26 1.74
N ASP A 14 -0.39 18.93 1.59
CA ASP A 14 -0.29 18.28 0.27
C ASP A 14 -0.89 16.84 0.20
N LYS A 15 -1.09 16.35 -0.96
CA LYS A 15 -2.15 15.54 -1.57
C LYS A 15 -2.36 14.08 -1.20
N LYS A 16 -1.51 13.40 -0.39
CA LYS A 16 -1.70 11.98 -0.04
C LYS A 16 -1.05 11.59 1.27
N PHE A 17 -1.71 10.75 2.04
CA PHE A 17 -1.21 10.21 3.28
C PHE A 17 -1.03 8.69 3.19
N ILE A 18 0.14 8.20 3.55
CA ILE A 18 0.42 6.78 3.75
C ILE A 18 0.62 6.57 5.24
N GLY A 19 -0.29 5.84 5.86
CA GLY A 19 -0.23 5.52 7.28
C GLY A 19 0.62 4.28 7.56
N LYS A 20 1.35 4.30 8.65
CA LYS A 20 1.98 3.13 9.24
C LYS A 20 1.64 3.10 10.72
N PHE A 21 1.03 2.01 11.13
CA PHE A 21 0.76 1.76 12.54
C PHE A 21 1.92 0.97 13.15
N PHE A 22 2.44 1.41 14.28
CA PHE A 22 3.49 0.69 15.02
C PHE A 22 2.93 -0.37 15.95
N THR A 23 1.70 -0.18 16.40
CA THR A 23 0.97 -1.20 17.11
C THR A 23 -0.39 -1.34 16.45
N PHE A 24 -0.62 -2.49 15.89
CA PHE A 24 -1.88 -2.84 15.26
C PHE A 24 -2.24 -4.26 15.69
N CYS A 25 -3.03 -4.35 16.73
CA CYS A 25 -3.55 -5.60 17.26
C CYS A 25 -5.02 -5.39 17.61
N LEU A 26 -5.91 -5.80 16.74
CA LEU A 26 -7.34 -5.66 16.93
C LEU A 26 -7.94 -6.95 17.45
N GLU A 27 -8.93 -6.82 18.33
CA GLU A 27 -9.77 -7.93 18.77
C GLU A 27 -11.00 -8.09 17.88
N LYS A 28 -11.66 -9.23 18.03
CA LYS A 28 -12.86 -9.54 17.26
C LYS A 28 -13.95 -8.50 17.47
N GLY A 29 -14.42 -7.94 16.38
CA GLY A 29 -15.45 -6.90 16.38
C GLY A 29 -14.91 -5.47 16.35
N GLU A 30 -13.61 -5.28 16.55
CA GLU A 30 -12.97 -3.99 16.37
C GLU A 30 -12.73 -3.69 14.89
N LYS A 31 -12.80 -2.41 14.53
CA LYS A 31 -12.63 -1.96 13.14
C LYS A 31 -11.89 -0.64 13.08
N VAL A 32 -11.02 -0.51 12.09
CA VAL A 32 -10.38 0.76 11.74
C VAL A 32 -10.74 1.13 10.32
N PHE A 33 -11.12 2.39 10.13
CA PHE A 33 -11.32 3.01 8.82
C PHE A 33 -10.40 4.22 8.71
N ILE A 34 -9.90 4.47 7.51
CA ILE A 34 -9.16 5.69 7.19
C ILE A 34 -9.84 6.32 5.98
N TYR A 35 -10.18 7.59 6.08
CA TYR A 35 -10.94 8.25 5.04
C TYR A 35 -10.73 9.77 5.02
N THR A 36 -11.08 10.38 3.90
CA THR A 36 -11.15 11.84 3.75
C THR A 36 -12.36 12.40 4.49
N PRO A 37 -12.35 13.67 4.95
CA PRO A 37 -13.50 14.30 5.60
C PRO A 37 -14.79 14.22 4.78
N THR A 38 -14.67 14.29 3.46
CA THR A 38 -15.80 14.17 2.51
C THR A 38 -16.24 12.74 2.28
N LYS A 39 -15.50 11.76 2.80
CA LYS A 39 -15.68 10.32 2.52
C LYS A 39 -15.61 9.94 1.04
N SER A 40 -14.97 10.77 0.22
CA SER A 40 -14.74 10.49 -1.21
C SER A 40 -13.76 9.34 -1.42
N HIS A 41 -12.88 9.09 -0.46
CA HIS A 41 -11.95 7.97 -0.45
C HIS A 41 -11.94 7.34 0.94
N ILE A 42 -12.25 6.05 1.01
CA ILE A 42 -12.31 5.26 2.26
C ILE A 42 -11.52 3.98 2.06
N ILE A 43 -10.62 3.67 3.00
CA ILE A 43 -9.93 2.38 3.07
C ILE A 43 -10.25 1.70 4.41
N GLY A 44 -10.31 0.39 4.40
CA GLY A 44 -10.79 -0.46 5.51
C GLY A 44 -12.11 -1.13 5.12
N ALA A 45 -12.82 -1.78 6.01
CA ALA A 45 -12.50 -1.91 7.44
C ALA A 45 -11.30 -2.84 7.65
N PHE A 46 -10.31 -2.35 8.37
CA PHE A 46 -9.28 -3.22 8.91
C PHE A 46 -9.83 -3.85 10.19
N THR A 47 -9.60 -5.15 10.35
CA THR A 47 -10.14 -5.97 11.45
C THR A 47 -9.05 -6.86 12.03
N GLU A 48 -9.38 -7.75 12.95
CA GLU A 48 -8.46 -8.76 13.48
C GLU A 48 -7.84 -9.65 12.39
N GLN A 49 -8.46 -9.76 11.22
CA GLN A 49 -7.93 -10.51 10.08
C GLN A 49 -6.71 -9.84 9.44
N ASN A 50 -6.48 -8.57 9.72
CA ASN A 50 -5.33 -7.81 9.26
C ASN A 50 -4.19 -7.79 10.28
N ASN A 51 -4.33 -8.43 11.43
CA ASN A 51 -3.26 -8.57 12.40
C ASN A 51 -2.11 -9.40 11.80
N LEU A 52 -0.91 -8.87 11.91
CA LEU A 52 0.33 -9.55 11.54
C LEU A 52 1.13 -9.90 12.80
N PRO A 53 2.00 -10.93 12.75
CA PRO A 53 2.86 -11.29 13.87
C PRO A 53 3.71 -10.13 14.40
N GLU A 54 4.08 -9.20 13.53
CA GLU A 54 4.87 -8.01 13.85
C GLU A 54 4.05 -6.87 14.47
N ASN A 55 2.73 -7.04 14.60
CA ASN A 55 1.80 -5.99 15.05
C ASN A 55 1.92 -4.67 14.25
N LEU A 56 2.30 -4.77 13.01
CA LEU A 56 2.45 -3.64 12.09
C LEU A 56 1.35 -3.66 11.03
N LEU A 57 0.89 -2.50 10.62
CA LEU A 57 0.02 -2.34 9.46
C LEU A 57 0.50 -1.13 8.64
N ALA A 58 0.82 -1.35 7.39
CA ALA A 58 0.96 -0.29 6.39
C ALA A 58 -0.34 -0.18 5.58
N THR A 59 -0.72 1.03 5.23
CA THR A 59 -1.98 1.26 4.51
C THR A 59 -1.72 1.84 3.14
N ALA A 60 -2.63 1.60 2.22
CA ALA A 60 -2.66 2.30 0.95
C ALA A 60 -2.79 3.82 1.17
N PRO A 61 -2.31 4.66 0.24
CA PRO A 61 -2.44 6.09 0.36
C PRO A 61 -3.90 6.53 0.28
N VAL A 62 -4.28 7.47 1.11
CA VAL A 62 -5.56 8.19 1.04
C VAL A 62 -5.32 9.57 0.46
N GLU A 63 -6.04 9.92 -0.59
CA GLU A 63 -5.92 11.22 -1.26
C GLU A 63 -6.54 12.34 -0.42
N GLY A 64 -5.90 13.51 -0.38
CA GLY A 64 -6.42 14.70 0.27
C GLY A 64 -5.42 15.35 1.22
N ASP A 65 -5.79 16.51 1.73
CA ASP A 65 -4.98 17.30 2.68
C ASP A 65 -5.32 16.94 4.13
N GLU A 66 -6.40 16.20 4.32
CA GLU A 66 -6.89 15.77 5.62
C GLU A 66 -7.34 14.33 5.57
N ILE A 67 -7.02 13.58 6.62
CA ILE A 67 -7.53 12.22 6.81
C ILE A 67 -8.13 12.06 8.20
N ILE A 68 -9.12 11.21 8.28
CA ILE A 68 -9.74 10.79 9.54
C ILE A 68 -9.40 9.30 9.72
N ILE A 69 -8.82 8.97 10.87
CA ILE A 69 -8.67 7.60 11.34
C ILE A 69 -9.79 7.36 12.35
N GLU A 70 -10.70 6.47 12.02
CA GLU A 70 -11.82 6.09 12.87
C GLU A 70 -11.62 4.68 13.42
N TYR A 71 -11.51 4.56 14.72
CA TYR A 71 -11.43 3.30 15.44
C TYR A 71 -12.75 3.02 16.14
N ILE A 72 -13.33 1.89 15.86
CA ILE A 72 -14.60 1.43 16.44
C ILE A 72 -14.31 0.17 17.24
N SER A 73 -14.60 0.21 18.53
CA SER A 73 -14.41 -0.91 19.43
C SER A 73 -15.71 -1.22 20.20
N PRO A 74 -16.08 -2.50 20.35
CA PRO A 74 -17.06 -2.93 21.33
C PRO A 74 -16.59 -2.60 22.75
N LYS A 75 -17.53 -2.49 23.68
CA LYS A 75 -17.26 -1.99 25.03
C LYS A 75 -16.23 -2.78 25.83
N ASP A 76 -16.08 -4.07 25.54
CA ASP A 76 -15.28 -5.01 26.34
C ASP A 76 -14.02 -5.50 25.58
N CYS A 77 -13.60 -4.79 24.51
CA CYS A 77 -12.39 -5.12 23.77
C CYS A 77 -11.19 -4.29 24.25
N ASN A 78 -10.01 -4.91 24.20
CA ASN A 78 -8.74 -4.33 24.62
C ASN A 78 -7.70 -4.34 23.49
N GLY A 79 -8.15 -4.13 22.27
CA GLY A 79 -7.25 -4.00 21.12
C GLY A 79 -6.29 -2.83 21.27
N GLU A 80 -5.10 -2.96 20.72
CA GLU A 80 -4.06 -1.94 20.75
C GLU A 80 -3.87 -1.33 19.36
N LEU A 81 -3.97 0.00 19.30
CA LEU A 81 -3.77 0.77 18.09
C LEU A 81 -2.90 1.99 18.38
N SER A 82 -1.76 2.10 17.73
CA SER A 82 -0.94 3.31 17.74
C SER A 82 -0.50 3.69 16.33
N VAL A 83 -0.64 4.97 16.00
CA VAL A 83 -0.16 5.53 14.74
C VAL A 83 1.31 5.87 14.90
N GLY A 84 2.17 5.17 14.15
CA GLY A 84 3.61 5.30 14.28
C GLY A 84 4.21 6.37 13.37
N SER A 85 3.86 6.36 12.11
CA SER A 85 4.30 7.38 11.16
C SER A 85 3.23 7.62 10.11
N ILE A 86 3.22 8.84 9.60
CA ILE A 86 2.41 9.23 8.46
C ILE A 86 3.36 9.83 7.46
N ASN A 87 3.46 9.19 6.31
CA ASN A 87 4.24 9.70 5.20
C ASN A 87 3.33 10.53 4.32
N HIS A 88 3.76 11.73 4.06
CA HIS A 88 3.07 12.67 3.23
C HIS A 88 3.68 12.67 1.83
N ASP A 89 2.90 12.29 0.83
CA ASP A 89 3.37 12.23 -0.55
C ASP A 89 3.14 13.58 -1.25
N PHE A 90 4.11 14.49 -1.13
CA PHE A 90 4.06 15.81 -1.78
C PHE A 90 4.40 15.76 -3.28
N VAL A 91 5.05 14.69 -3.76
CA VAL A 91 5.39 14.51 -5.19
C VAL A 91 4.25 13.84 -5.95
N GLY A 92 3.47 13.01 -5.28
CA GLY A 92 2.41 12.16 -5.83
C GLY A 92 2.96 10.87 -6.43
N LEU A 93 2.33 9.74 -6.10
CA LEU A 93 2.66 8.42 -6.67
C LEU A 93 2.63 8.40 -8.20
N ARG A 94 1.86 9.32 -8.80
CA ARG A 94 1.78 9.51 -10.25
C ARG A 94 2.97 10.25 -10.85
N LYS A 95 3.83 10.86 -10.02
CA LYS A 95 5.00 11.65 -10.42
C LYS A 95 6.29 11.06 -9.90
N LEU A 96 6.36 9.73 -9.76
CA LEU A 96 7.59 9.09 -9.32
C LEU A 96 8.74 9.44 -10.25
N PRO A 97 9.88 9.94 -9.72
CA PRO A 97 11.04 10.31 -10.52
C PRO A 97 11.60 9.15 -11.36
N SER A 98 11.31 7.90 -10.97
CA SER A 98 11.79 6.71 -11.65
C SER A 98 11.23 6.54 -13.07
N PHE A 99 10.08 7.14 -13.38
CA PHE A 99 9.57 7.13 -14.76
C PHE A 99 10.29 8.12 -15.67
N ASP A 100 10.94 9.13 -15.08
CA ASP A 100 11.74 10.12 -15.82
C ASP A 100 13.03 9.51 -16.38
N ASN A 101 13.43 8.35 -15.87
CA ASN A 101 14.66 7.67 -16.26
C ASN A 101 14.44 6.50 -17.22
N SER A 102 13.21 6.28 -17.70
CA SER A 102 12.94 5.31 -18.75
C SER A 102 13.67 5.73 -20.02
N LEU A 103 14.54 4.84 -20.51
CA LEU A 103 15.25 5.07 -21.78
C LEU A 103 14.29 4.85 -22.94
N TYR A 104 14.56 5.50 -24.06
CA TYR A 104 13.76 5.38 -25.29
C TYR A 104 13.67 3.95 -25.84
N CYS A 105 14.57 3.05 -25.44
CA CYS A 105 14.57 1.65 -25.82
C CYS A 105 13.69 0.76 -24.92
N GLN A 106 13.15 1.30 -23.80
CA GLN A 106 12.24 0.57 -22.92
C GLN A 106 10.83 0.69 -23.47
N ILE A 107 10.24 -0.46 -23.75
CA ILE A 107 8.89 -0.54 -24.29
C ILE A 107 7.90 -0.43 -23.13
N ASP A 108 6.97 0.54 -23.24
CA ASP A 108 5.84 0.62 -22.32
C ASP A 108 4.98 -0.65 -22.45
N VAL A 109 4.66 -1.25 -21.33
CA VAL A 109 3.87 -2.49 -21.26
C VAL A 109 2.48 -2.35 -21.88
N THR A 110 1.95 -1.14 -21.92
CA THR A 110 0.66 -0.86 -22.57
C THR A 110 0.75 -0.82 -24.11
N CYS A 111 1.96 -0.73 -24.65
CA CYS A 111 2.22 -0.84 -26.09
C CYS A 111 2.31 -2.29 -26.57
N GLU A 112 2.40 -3.27 -25.68
CA GLU A 112 2.63 -4.66 -26.03
C GLU A 112 1.45 -5.55 -25.60
N ASN A 113 0.67 -5.97 -26.59
CA ASN A 113 -0.55 -6.74 -26.33
C ASN A 113 -0.30 -8.26 -26.12
N ARG A 114 0.87 -8.77 -26.51
CA ARG A 114 1.21 -10.20 -26.41
C ARG A 114 1.28 -10.69 -24.96
N TYR A 115 1.56 -9.79 -24.02
CA TYR A 115 1.73 -10.09 -22.59
C TYR A 115 0.60 -9.50 -21.74
N SER A 116 -0.61 -9.44 -22.30
CA SER A 116 -1.76 -8.83 -21.63
C SER A 116 -2.16 -9.51 -20.32
N GLU A 117 -1.93 -10.80 -20.18
CA GLU A 117 -2.19 -11.55 -18.95
C GLU A 117 -0.99 -11.49 -17.98
N GLU A 118 0.22 -11.68 -18.50
CA GLU A 118 1.44 -11.70 -17.69
C GLU A 118 1.69 -10.37 -16.98
N LYS A 119 1.38 -9.24 -17.61
CA LYS A 119 1.55 -7.91 -16.99
C LYS A 119 0.72 -7.72 -15.72
N ARG A 120 -0.38 -8.47 -15.53
CA ARG A 120 -1.21 -8.43 -14.33
C ARG A 120 -0.51 -8.96 -13.10
N SER A 121 0.55 -9.75 -13.28
CA SER A 121 1.38 -10.24 -12.18
C SER A 121 2.35 -9.17 -11.68
N GLY A 122 2.64 -8.16 -12.50
CA GLY A 122 3.53 -7.06 -12.15
C GLY A 122 2.95 -6.16 -11.07
N VAL A 123 3.77 -5.74 -10.12
CA VAL A 123 3.35 -4.94 -8.98
C VAL A 123 4.38 -3.88 -8.65
N LEU A 124 3.91 -2.67 -8.35
CA LEU A 124 4.69 -1.66 -7.64
C LEU A 124 4.60 -1.97 -6.14
N ILE A 125 5.73 -1.98 -5.47
CA ILE A 125 5.83 -2.22 -4.03
C ILE A 125 6.28 -0.93 -3.37
N ILE A 126 5.51 -0.45 -2.40
CA ILE A 126 5.92 0.65 -1.51
C ILE A 126 6.28 0.03 -0.17
N ILE A 127 7.53 0.24 0.25
CA ILE A 127 8.08 -0.33 1.46
C ILE A 127 8.29 0.78 2.47
N ASN A 128 7.75 0.61 3.67
CA ASN A 128 7.85 1.59 4.76
C ASN A 128 7.38 3.01 4.36
N GLY A 129 6.52 3.11 3.35
CA GLY A 129 5.97 4.37 2.84
C GLY A 129 6.92 5.27 2.07
N THR A 130 8.18 4.86 1.85
CA THR A 130 9.21 5.73 1.24
C THR A 130 10.04 5.06 0.15
N THR A 131 10.21 3.75 0.20
CA THR A 131 11.03 3.02 -0.78
C THR A 131 10.15 2.36 -1.82
N TYR A 132 10.50 2.52 -3.08
CA TYR A 132 9.75 1.98 -4.21
C TYR A 132 10.54 0.85 -4.87
N CYS A 133 9.88 -0.27 -5.04
CA CYS A 133 10.39 -1.43 -5.75
C CYS A 133 9.32 -2.00 -6.68
N SER A 134 9.70 -2.93 -7.52
CA SER A 134 8.78 -3.73 -8.32
C SER A 134 8.92 -5.20 -7.98
N GLY A 135 7.89 -5.95 -8.27
CA GLY A 135 7.89 -7.40 -8.11
C GLY A 135 6.89 -8.04 -9.05
N ASN A 136 6.82 -9.35 -8.99
CA ASN A 136 5.85 -10.13 -9.75
C ASN A 136 5.25 -11.22 -8.87
N LEU A 137 3.94 -11.41 -8.99
CA LEU A 137 3.31 -12.63 -8.48
C LEU A 137 3.81 -13.83 -9.29
N ILE A 138 4.16 -14.87 -8.58
CA ILE A 138 4.57 -16.13 -9.16
C ILE A 138 3.68 -17.27 -8.65
N ASN A 139 3.46 -18.26 -9.50
CA ASN A 139 2.78 -19.46 -9.10
C ASN A 139 3.78 -20.46 -8.47
N ASN A 140 3.27 -21.48 -7.79
CA ASN A 140 4.03 -22.58 -7.25
C ASN A 140 3.66 -23.90 -7.93
N THR A 141 4.45 -24.94 -7.72
CA THR A 141 4.22 -26.26 -8.30
C THR A 141 3.03 -27.01 -7.70
N ALA A 142 2.52 -26.57 -6.55
CA ALA A 142 1.34 -27.15 -5.91
C ALA A 142 0.03 -26.63 -6.53
N TYR A 143 0.07 -25.51 -7.26
CA TYR A 143 -1.11 -24.84 -7.85
C TYR A 143 -2.22 -24.57 -6.84
N ASP A 144 -1.85 -24.26 -5.60
CA ASP A 144 -2.76 -24.06 -4.48
C ASP A 144 -3.27 -22.61 -4.35
N GLY A 145 -2.86 -21.72 -5.26
CA GLY A 145 -3.24 -20.31 -5.25
C GLY A 145 -2.53 -19.46 -4.18
N THR A 146 -1.52 -20.00 -3.49
CA THR A 146 -0.72 -19.24 -2.54
C THR A 146 0.00 -18.07 -3.25
N PRO A 147 -0.23 -16.82 -2.83
CA PRO A 147 0.27 -15.64 -3.54
C PRO A 147 1.74 -15.37 -3.20
N TYR A 148 2.66 -16.02 -3.87
CA TYR A 148 4.08 -15.70 -3.74
C TYR A 148 4.45 -14.48 -4.58
N LEU A 149 5.16 -13.54 -3.96
CA LEU A 149 5.70 -12.36 -4.62
C LEU A 149 7.22 -12.44 -4.71
N LEU A 150 7.74 -12.34 -5.92
CA LEU A 150 9.17 -12.27 -6.18
C LEU A 150 9.61 -10.81 -6.34
N THR A 151 10.61 -10.40 -5.59
CA THR A 151 11.25 -9.07 -5.72
C THR A 151 12.75 -9.17 -5.51
N ALA A 152 13.47 -8.08 -5.71
CA ALA A 152 14.92 -8.04 -5.54
C ALA A 152 15.31 -7.99 -4.06
N SER A 153 16.40 -8.65 -3.71
CA SER A 153 16.89 -8.74 -2.32
C SER A 153 17.17 -7.39 -1.68
N HIS A 154 17.70 -6.45 -2.46
CA HIS A 154 18.01 -5.11 -1.96
C HIS A 154 16.76 -4.30 -1.54
N CYS A 155 15.58 -4.66 -2.01
CA CYS A 155 14.32 -4.02 -1.62
C CYS A 155 13.98 -4.28 -0.15
N LEU A 156 14.29 -5.46 0.36
CA LEU A 156 14.00 -5.89 1.74
C LEU A 156 15.22 -5.95 2.65
N ASN A 157 16.38 -5.49 2.20
CA ASN A 157 17.62 -5.43 2.98
C ASN A 157 18.01 -6.75 3.66
N PHE A 158 18.31 -7.79 2.88
CA PHE A 158 18.56 -9.18 3.31
C PHE A 158 19.76 -9.41 4.25
N ASN A 159 20.37 -8.37 4.79
CA ASN A 159 21.46 -8.54 5.78
C ASN A 159 20.99 -9.09 7.13
N SER A 160 19.68 -9.16 7.36
CA SER A 160 19.08 -9.72 8.57
C SER A 160 17.66 -10.19 8.27
N LEU A 161 17.37 -11.47 8.53
CA LEU A 161 16.05 -12.06 8.26
C LEU A 161 14.93 -11.31 9.03
N SER A 162 15.14 -11.06 10.32
CA SER A 162 14.16 -10.34 11.15
C SER A 162 13.86 -8.92 10.66
N LYS A 163 14.87 -8.22 10.12
CA LYS A 163 14.66 -6.90 9.50
C LYS A 163 13.89 -7.01 8.18
N SER A 164 14.14 -8.06 7.41
CA SER A 164 13.43 -8.31 6.15
C SER A 164 11.97 -8.63 6.39
N GLU A 165 11.64 -9.43 7.40
CA GLU A 165 10.27 -9.74 7.82
C GLU A 165 9.54 -8.48 8.28
N ALA A 166 10.16 -7.69 9.14
CA ALA A 166 9.57 -6.42 9.59
C ALA A 166 9.35 -5.42 8.42
N LEU A 167 10.25 -5.39 7.45
CA LEU A 167 10.06 -4.57 6.24
C LEU A 167 8.96 -5.14 5.34
N ALA A 168 8.88 -6.46 5.18
CA ALA A 168 7.83 -7.12 4.41
C ALA A 168 6.43 -6.79 4.96
N ALA A 169 6.28 -6.76 6.29
CA ALA A 169 5.04 -6.36 6.96
C ALA A 169 4.62 -4.89 6.68
N THR A 170 5.54 -4.07 6.18
CA THR A 170 5.25 -2.67 5.79
C THR A 170 5.05 -2.47 4.30
N CYS A 171 5.01 -3.54 3.52
CA CYS A 171 4.81 -3.46 2.08
C CYS A 171 3.35 -3.17 1.73
N VAL A 172 3.16 -2.25 0.79
CA VAL A 172 1.89 -1.98 0.14
C VAL A 172 2.06 -2.26 -1.35
N PHE A 173 1.12 -3.00 -1.92
CA PHE A 173 1.21 -3.51 -3.28
C PHE A 173 0.19 -2.83 -4.18
N PHE A 174 0.65 -2.34 -5.35
CA PHE A 174 -0.20 -1.74 -6.36
C PHE A 174 -0.12 -2.56 -7.64
N PHE A 175 -1.17 -3.29 -7.93
CA PHE A 175 -1.33 -4.03 -9.17
C PHE A 175 -1.80 -3.11 -10.29
N ASN A 176 -1.53 -3.51 -11.54
CA ASN A 176 -1.86 -2.74 -12.75
C ASN A 176 -1.31 -1.30 -12.73
N TYR A 177 -0.18 -1.09 -12.04
CA TYR A 177 0.49 0.20 -12.03
C TYR A 177 1.20 0.43 -13.37
N GLN A 178 0.49 1.01 -14.32
CA GLN A 178 0.92 1.21 -15.71
C GLN A 178 0.34 2.52 -16.28
N THR A 179 0.84 2.95 -17.43
CA THR A 179 0.22 4.06 -18.16
C THR A 179 -1.16 3.66 -18.68
N PRO A 180 -2.14 4.58 -18.75
CA PRO A 180 -3.49 4.25 -19.25
C PRO A 180 -3.51 3.87 -20.73
N HIS A 181 -2.54 4.38 -21.51
CA HIS A 181 -2.43 4.16 -22.94
C HIS A 181 -0.97 4.01 -23.35
N CYS A 182 -0.73 3.34 -24.49
CA CYS A 182 0.57 3.28 -25.13
C CYS A 182 1.00 4.66 -25.63
N PHE A 183 1.97 5.26 -24.95
CA PHE A 183 2.58 6.53 -25.36
C PHE A 183 4.09 6.38 -25.49
N PRO A 184 4.62 5.97 -26.65
CA PRO A 184 6.05 5.90 -26.83
C PRO A 184 6.66 7.30 -26.68
N GLY A 185 7.39 7.51 -25.58
CA GLY A 185 8.11 8.75 -25.29
C GLY A 185 7.32 9.89 -24.65
N ILE A 186 6.06 9.69 -24.25
CA ILE A 186 5.25 10.69 -23.53
C ILE A 186 4.79 10.10 -22.20
N ARG A 187 5.02 10.84 -21.12
CA ARG A 187 4.56 10.48 -19.78
C ARG A 187 3.04 10.54 -19.70
N GLY A 188 2.41 9.41 -19.49
CA GLY A 188 0.98 9.34 -19.18
C GLY A 188 0.71 9.53 -17.68
N ASN A 189 -0.46 10.03 -17.33
CA ASN A 189 -0.98 9.89 -15.99
C ASN A 189 -1.28 8.40 -15.75
N MET A 190 -0.77 7.85 -14.66
CA MET A 190 -1.02 6.45 -14.30
C MET A 190 -2.37 6.32 -13.61
N GLU A 191 -3.13 5.33 -14.02
CA GLU A 191 -4.31 4.90 -13.30
C GLU A 191 -3.95 3.67 -12.45
N MET A 192 -4.31 3.72 -11.16
CA MET A 192 -4.28 2.58 -10.28
C MET A 192 -5.68 1.95 -10.32
N SER A 193 -5.74 0.68 -10.60
CA SER A 193 -6.98 -0.10 -10.53
C SER A 193 -6.97 -1.03 -9.31
#